data_72514fdd0d5fcf6db477bceb4a8aa379
#
_entry.id   72514fdd0d5fcf6db477bceb4a8aa379
#
_cell.length_a   1.000
_cell.length_b   1.000
_cell.length_c   1.000
_cell.angle_alpha   90.00
_cell.angle_beta   90.00
_cell.angle_gamma   90.00
#
_symmetry.space_group_name_H-M   'P 1'
#
loop_
_entity.id
_entity.type
_entity.pdbx_description
1 polymer ?
#
loop_
_entity_poly.entity_id
_entity_poly.type
_entity_poly.pdbx_seq_one_letter_code
_entity_poly.pdbx_strand_id
1 'polypeptide(L)'
;MILANKYQTQLREVIEFENVTDKLRVEQLKKQGWKEVIDCERPKIEDEYHKIESQVNENENGDYYMTYSVVALPEKIHREIERFKQQLTNTDYKVVKNMEALQCGLELPYEPNALHNERQAIRDKINELEELLK
;
A
#
# COMPACT_ATOMS: atom_id res chain seq x y z
N MET A 1 10.13 -22.80 5.19
CA MET A 1 10.41 -23.44 3.89
C MET A 1 9.26 -23.18 2.93
N ILE A 2 9.58 -22.80 1.73
CA ILE A 2 8.61 -22.53 0.67
C ILE A 2 8.81 -23.57 -0.43
N LEU A 3 7.75 -24.25 -0.84
CA LEU A 3 7.77 -25.19 -1.95
C LEU A 3 6.89 -24.68 -3.09
N ALA A 4 7.32 -24.85 -4.32
CA ALA A 4 6.56 -24.49 -5.50
C ALA A 4 6.50 -25.64 -6.50
N ASN A 5 5.41 -25.70 -7.25
CA ASN A 5 5.19 -26.66 -8.32
C ASN A 5 4.99 -25.92 -9.64
N LYS A 6 5.51 -26.51 -10.70
CA LYS A 6 5.36 -26.01 -12.06
C LYS A 6 4.34 -26.86 -12.80
N TYR A 7 3.32 -26.22 -13.34
CA TYR A 7 2.36 -26.86 -14.22
C TYR A 7 2.54 -26.30 -15.64
N GLN A 8 2.96 -27.16 -16.57
CA GLN A 8 3.38 -26.77 -17.92
C GLN A 8 4.54 -25.76 -17.88
N THR A 9 4.31 -24.53 -18.34
CA THR A 9 5.33 -23.45 -18.37
C THR A 9 5.14 -22.39 -17.29
N GLN A 10 4.14 -22.55 -16.42
CA GLN A 10 3.81 -21.57 -15.39
C GLN A 10 3.91 -22.16 -13.98
N LEU A 11 4.43 -21.37 -13.04
CA LEU A 11 4.41 -21.71 -11.62
C LEU A 11 3.00 -21.49 -11.09
N ARG A 12 2.33 -22.58 -10.65
CA ARG A 12 0.91 -22.53 -10.28
C ARG A 12 0.63 -22.48 -8.80
N GLU A 13 1.41 -23.18 -8.02
CA GLU A 13 1.11 -23.35 -6.60
C GLU A 13 2.37 -23.13 -5.77
N VAL A 14 2.20 -22.44 -4.66
CA VAL A 14 3.24 -22.18 -3.67
C VAL A 14 2.68 -22.56 -2.30
N ILE A 15 3.44 -23.39 -1.57
CA ILE A 15 3.10 -23.75 -0.19
C ILE A 15 4.21 -23.27 0.72
N GLU A 16 3.84 -22.49 1.72
CA GLU A 16 4.75 -22.02 2.76
C GLU A 16 4.55 -22.87 4.02
N PHE A 17 5.65 -23.37 4.59
CA PHE A 17 5.66 -24.12 5.83
C PHE A 17 6.30 -23.31 6.93
N GLU A 18 5.56 -23.01 7.98
CA GLU A 18 6.04 -22.23 9.13
C GLU A 18 6.98 -23.05 10.03
N ASN A 19 6.78 -24.37 10.10
CA ASN A 19 7.56 -25.26 10.97
C ASN A 19 8.19 -26.42 10.19
N VAL A 20 9.43 -26.73 10.52
CA VAL A 20 10.20 -27.84 9.93
C VAL A 20 9.70 -29.23 10.39
N THR A 21 8.64 -29.29 11.21
CA THR A 21 8.10 -30.52 11.78
C THR A 21 7.32 -31.40 10.80
N ASP A 22 6.93 -30.87 9.63
CA ASP A 22 6.23 -31.62 8.58
C ASP A 22 7.17 -32.22 7.53
N LYS A 23 8.28 -32.79 7.97
CA LYS A 23 9.30 -33.39 7.07
C LYS A 23 8.71 -34.43 6.11
N LEU A 24 7.80 -35.26 6.57
CA LEU A 24 7.17 -36.32 5.75
C LEU A 24 6.36 -35.71 4.61
N ARG A 25 5.59 -34.65 4.89
CA ARG A 25 4.79 -33.98 3.86
C ARG A 25 5.68 -33.27 2.84
N VAL A 26 6.74 -32.62 3.29
CA VAL A 26 7.73 -31.98 2.43
C VAL A 26 8.38 -33.00 1.50
N GLU A 27 8.80 -34.16 2.01
CA GLU A 27 9.37 -35.24 1.21
C GLU A 27 8.41 -35.79 0.18
N GLN A 28 7.12 -35.97 0.56
CA GLN A 28 6.09 -36.42 -0.36
C GLN A 28 5.86 -35.43 -1.50
N LEU A 29 5.80 -34.13 -1.19
CA LEU A 29 5.65 -33.07 -2.18
C LEU A 29 6.85 -33.00 -3.12
N LYS A 30 8.08 -33.13 -2.61
CA LYS A 30 9.30 -33.19 -3.43
C LYS A 30 9.28 -34.38 -4.40
N LYS A 31 8.79 -35.53 -3.97
CA LYS A 31 8.62 -36.68 -4.84
C LYS A 31 7.58 -36.46 -5.95
N GLN A 32 6.61 -35.59 -5.72
CA GLN A 32 5.58 -35.20 -6.70
C GLN A 32 6.04 -34.10 -7.66
N GLY A 33 7.28 -33.65 -7.57
CA GLY A 33 7.84 -32.61 -8.44
C GLY A 33 7.85 -31.21 -7.84
N TRP A 34 7.51 -31.06 -6.56
CA TRP A 34 7.64 -29.82 -5.85
C TRP A 34 9.11 -29.52 -5.53
N LYS A 35 9.51 -28.28 -5.72
CA LYS A 35 10.87 -27.82 -5.46
C LYS A 35 10.89 -26.77 -4.37
N GLU A 36 11.96 -26.77 -3.59
CA GLU A 36 12.23 -25.71 -2.62
C GLU A 36 12.51 -24.39 -3.33
N VAL A 37 11.91 -23.31 -2.81
CA VAL A 37 12.10 -21.97 -3.31
C VAL A 37 13.14 -21.27 -2.47
N ILE A 38 14.14 -20.67 -3.11
CA ILE A 38 15.14 -19.82 -2.46
C ILE A 38 14.42 -18.51 -2.10
N ASP A 39 14.31 -18.24 -0.81
CA ASP A 39 13.69 -17.02 -0.31
C ASP A 39 14.74 -15.92 -0.11
N CYS A 40 14.27 -14.69 -0.10
CA CYS A 40 15.06 -13.52 0.21
C CYS A 40 14.39 -12.69 1.30
N GLU A 41 15.07 -11.66 1.78
CA GLU A 41 14.50 -10.78 2.78
C GLU A 41 13.27 -10.04 2.24
N ARG A 42 12.17 -10.09 2.99
CA ARG A 42 10.95 -9.35 2.64
C ARG A 42 11.16 -7.85 2.89
N PRO A 43 10.76 -6.98 1.95
CA PRO A 43 10.77 -5.55 2.21
C PRO A 43 9.82 -5.21 3.36
N LYS A 44 10.12 -4.13 4.07
CA LYS A 44 9.24 -3.61 5.13
C LYS A 44 8.29 -2.58 4.55
N ILE A 45 7.03 -2.64 4.97
CA ILE A 45 6.03 -1.63 4.66
C ILE A 45 5.96 -0.67 5.85
N GLU A 46 6.20 0.61 5.61
CA GLU A 46 6.15 1.65 6.64
C GLU A 46 4.79 2.36 6.72
N ASP A 47 3.95 2.21 5.71
CA ASP A 47 2.63 2.86 5.64
C ASP A 47 1.51 1.87 5.32
N GLU A 48 0.27 2.35 5.45
CA GLU A 48 -0.94 1.54 5.19
C GLU A 48 -1.38 1.56 3.71
N TYR A 49 -0.68 2.27 2.83
CA TYR A 49 -1.07 2.49 1.42
C TYR A 49 -0.37 1.54 0.45
N HIS A 50 0.49 0.69 0.95
CA HIS A 50 1.24 -0.28 0.16
C HIS A 50 1.03 -1.69 0.66
N LYS A 51 1.22 -2.66 -0.23
CA LYS A 51 1.28 -4.08 0.11
C LYS A 51 2.53 -4.71 -0.51
N ILE A 52 2.90 -5.87 0.00
CA ILE A 52 3.96 -6.69 -0.59
C ILE A 52 3.30 -7.72 -1.50
N GLU A 53 3.73 -7.78 -2.75
CA GLU A 53 3.42 -8.86 -3.67
C GLU A 53 4.64 -9.76 -3.81
N SER A 54 4.43 -11.07 -3.76
CA SER A 54 5.45 -12.06 -3.95
C SER A 54 5.25 -12.80 -5.27
N GLN A 55 6.35 -13.18 -5.90
CA GLN A 55 6.35 -13.96 -7.12
C GLN A 55 7.47 -14.99 -7.08
N VAL A 56 7.17 -16.21 -7.51
CA VAL A 56 8.16 -17.27 -7.70
C VAL A 56 8.64 -17.24 -9.14
N ASN A 57 9.94 -17.22 -9.33
CA ASN A 57 10.59 -17.23 -10.64
C ASN A 57 11.51 -18.45 -10.75
N GLU A 58 11.84 -18.83 -11.97
CA GLU A 58 12.78 -19.89 -12.28
C GLU A 58 14.03 -19.28 -12.93
N ASN A 59 15.23 -19.64 -12.44
CA ASN A 59 16.48 -19.19 -13.02
C ASN A 59 16.94 -20.13 -14.17
N GLU A 60 18.06 -19.82 -14.79
CA GLU A 60 18.64 -20.62 -15.90
C GLU A 60 18.99 -22.05 -15.48
N ASN A 61 19.26 -22.29 -14.21
CA ASN A 61 19.60 -23.61 -13.66
C ASN A 61 18.36 -24.42 -13.28
N GLY A 62 17.17 -23.86 -13.42
CA GLY A 62 15.92 -24.52 -13.04
C GLY A 62 15.59 -24.42 -11.56
N ASP A 63 16.32 -23.59 -10.81
CA ASP A 63 16.05 -23.32 -9.40
C ASP A 63 14.95 -22.27 -9.26
N TYR A 64 14.09 -22.43 -8.26
CA TYR A 64 13.04 -21.48 -7.95
C TYR A 64 13.50 -20.47 -6.92
N TYR A 65 13.18 -19.21 -7.14
CA TYR A 65 13.50 -18.13 -6.19
C TYR A 65 12.33 -17.17 -6.07
N MET A 66 12.19 -16.60 -4.86
CA MET A 66 11.14 -15.64 -4.54
C MET A 66 11.60 -14.22 -4.82
N THR A 67 10.73 -13.43 -5.41
CA THR A 67 10.91 -11.98 -5.52
C THR A 67 9.75 -11.28 -4.84
N TYR A 68 10.04 -10.12 -4.23
CA TYR A 68 9.04 -9.28 -3.58
C TYR A 68 9.04 -7.91 -4.20
N SER A 69 7.85 -7.33 -4.34
CA SER A 69 7.68 -5.94 -4.76
C SER A 69 6.71 -5.24 -3.84
N VAL A 70 6.97 -3.96 -3.58
CA VAL A 70 6.07 -3.10 -2.81
C VAL A 70 5.19 -2.36 -3.81
N VAL A 71 3.88 -2.58 -3.74
CA VAL A 71 2.92 -1.98 -4.67
C VAL A 71 1.91 -1.13 -3.91
N ALA A 72 1.50 -0.02 -4.52
CA ALA A 72 0.49 0.84 -3.95
C ALA A 72 -0.90 0.19 -3.95
N LEU A 73 -1.75 0.60 -3.01
CA LEU A 73 -3.16 0.21 -2.91
C LEU A 73 -4.03 1.36 -3.45
N PRO A 74 -4.34 1.42 -4.76
CA PRO A 74 -4.98 2.58 -5.36
C PRO A 74 -6.33 2.92 -4.74
N GLU A 75 -7.17 1.91 -4.48
CA GLU A 75 -8.51 2.12 -3.91
C GLU A 75 -8.45 2.73 -2.51
N LYS A 76 -7.50 2.31 -1.70
CA LYS A 76 -7.31 2.85 -0.36
C LYS A 76 -6.81 4.30 -0.41
N ILE A 77 -5.88 4.58 -1.32
CA ILE A 77 -5.35 5.93 -1.56
C ILE A 77 -6.48 6.86 -2.03
N HIS A 78 -7.29 6.44 -3.00
CA HIS A 78 -8.44 7.22 -3.49
C HIS A 78 -9.45 7.53 -2.38
N ARG A 79 -9.75 6.55 -1.52
CA ARG A 79 -10.65 6.76 -0.38
C ARG A 79 -10.12 7.82 0.59
N GLU A 80 -8.84 7.79 0.89
CA GLU A 80 -8.21 8.79 1.76
C GLU A 80 -8.22 10.18 1.13
N ILE A 81 -7.92 10.28 -0.16
CA ILE A 81 -8.01 11.55 -0.90
C ILE A 81 -9.41 12.13 -0.81
N GLU A 82 -10.45 11.33 -1.05
CA GLU A 82 -11.85 11.79 -0.96
C GLU A 82 -12.21 12.22 0.47
N ARG A 83 -11.72 11.50 1.47
CA ARG A 83 -11.93 11.89 2.87
C ARG A 83 -11.32 13.26 3.19
N PHE A 84 -10.10 13.53 2.73
CA PHE A 84 -9.46 14.83 2.92
C PHE A 84 -10.14 15.94 2.13
N LYS A 85 -10.59 15.67 0.90
CA LYS A 85 -11.38 16.63 0.11
C LYS A 85 -12.68 16.98 0.81
N GLN A 86 -13.33 16.01 1.44
CA GLN A 86 -14.55 16.25 2.22
C GLN A 86 -14.25 17.12 3.45
N GLN A 87 -13.11 16.95 4.10
CA GLN A 87 -12.70 17.82 5.20
C GLN A 87 -12.52 19.27 4.74
N LEU A 88 -11.94 19.50 3.56
CA LEU A 88 -11.84 20.84 2.97
C LEU A 88 -13.23 21.44 2.72
N THR A 89 -14.13 20.68 2.11
CA THR A 89 -15.50 21.11 1.85
C THR A 89 -16.21 21.50 3.16
N ASN A 90 -16.03 20.71 4.22
CA ASN A 90 -16.64 20.98 5.52
C ASN A 90 -16.18 22.29 6.17
N THR A 91 -15.02 22.83 5.78
CA THR A 91 -14.49 24.09 6.31
C THR A 91 -14.62 25.26 5.33
N ASP A 92 -15.16 25.07 4.14
CA ASP A 92 -15.33 26.12 3.14
C ASP A 92 -16.20 27.28 3.66
N TYR A 93 -17.25 26.97 4.43
CA TYR A 93 -18.11 28.00 5.02
C TYR A 93 -17.35 28.96 5.96
N LYS A 94 -16.29 28.48 6.61
CA LYS A 94 -15.46 29.35 7.47
C LYS A 94 -14.70 30.39 6.66
N VAL A 95 -14.20 30.02 5.49
CA VAL A 95 -13.54 30.91 4.55
C VAL A 95 -14.53 31.95 4.02
N VAL A 96 -15.70 31.52 3.63
CA VAL A 96 -16.77 32.39 3.11
C VAL A 96 -17.21 33.39 4.19
N LYS A 97 -17.41 32.97 5.44
CA LYS A 97 -17.75 33.87 6.55
C LYS A 97 -16.68 34.92 6.82
N ASN A 98 -15.40 34.51 6.76
CA ASN A 98 -14.31 35.46 6.90
C ASN A 98 -14.26 36.51 5.78
N MET A 99 -14.50 36.08 4.55
CA MET A 99 -14.55 36.99 3.39
C MET A 99 -15.71 37.97 3.50
N GLU A 100 -16.89 37.51 3.89
CA GLU A 100 -18.06 38.37 4.11
C GLU A 100 -17.80 39.38 5.22
N ALA A 101 -17.26 38.95 6.36
CA ALA A 101 -16.91 39.83 7.48
C ALA A 101 -15.91 40.89 7.06
N LEU A 102 -14.89 40.52 6.29
CA LEU A 102 -13.88 41.44 5.78
C LEU A 102 -14.52 42.54 4.87
N GLN A 103 -15.40 42.09 3.95
CA GLN A 103 -16.11 43.01 3.04
C GLN A 103 -17.06 43.97 3.78
N CYS A 104 -17.66 43.52 4.89
CA CYS A 104 -18.57 44.34 5.70
C CYS A 104 -17.90 45.14 6.78
N GLY A 105 -16.56 45.05 6.90
CA GLY A 105 -15.79 45.76 7.94
C GLY A 105 -16.05 45.19 9.34
N LEU A 106 -16.47 43.98 9.46
CA LEU A 106 -16.75 43.26 10.71
C LEU A 106 -15.52 42.51 11.18
N GLU A 107 -15.47 42.15 12.47
CA GLU A 107 -14.46 41.27 13.02
C GLU A 107 -14.54 39.88 12.40
N LEU A 108 -13.38 39.30 12.05
CA LEU A 108 -13.34 37.98 11.42
C LEU A 108 -13.72 36.90 12.45
N PRO A 109 -14.73 36.05 12.14
CA PRO A 109 -15.17 35.01 13.08
C PRO A 109 -14.15 33.88 13.29
N TYR A 110 -13.23 33.68 12.34
CA TYR A 110 -12.17 32.69 12.42
C TYR A 110 -10.81 33.36 12.21
N GLU A 111 -9.79 32.92 12.95
CA GLU A 111 -8.45 33.43 12.77
C GLU A 111 -7.89 32.99 11.41
N PRO A 112 -7.51 33.93 10.50
CA PRO A 112 -7.18 33.59 9.11
C PRO A 112 -5.96 32.66 8.96
N ASN A 113 -4.90 32.92 9.73
CA ASN A 113 -3.67 32.14 9.62
C ASN A 113 -3.84 30.71 10.12
N ALA A 114 -4.57 30.52 11.23
CA ALA A 114 -4.87 29.20 11.75
C ALA A 114 -5.74 28.40 10.78
N LEU A 115 -6.76 29.03 10.21
CA LEU A 115 -7.63 28.41 9.22
C LEU A 115 -6.87 28.03 7.94
N HIS A 116 -6.01 28.94 7.47
CA HIS A 116 -5.17 28.68 6.29
C HIS A 116 -4.22 27.50 6.54
N ASN A 117 -3.53 27.48 7.68
CA ASN A 117 -2.58 26.42 8.01
C ASN A 117 -3.25 25.06 8.13
N GLU A 118 -4.42 24.98 8.75
CA GLU A 118 -5.22 23.77 8.84
C GLU A 118 -5.60 23.24 7.45
N ARG A 119 -6.12 24.10 6.59
CA ARG A 119 -6.54 23.74 5.24
C ARG A 119 -5.34 23.39 4.36
N GLN A 120 -4.21 24.09 4.51
CA GLN A 120 -3.01 23.79 3.75
C GLN A 120 -2.42 22.43 4.14
N ALA A 121 -2.43 22.08 5.42
CA ALA A 121 -2.01 20.74 5.85
C ALA A 121 -2.83 19.63 5.19
N ILE A 122 -4.15 19.82 5.03
CA ILE A 122 -5.03 18.88 4.33
C ILE A 122 -4.66 18.79 2.84
N ARG A 123 -4.43 19.92 2.19
CA ARG A 123 -3.99 19.95 0.76
C ARG A 123 -2.67 19.23 0.56
N ASP A 124 -1.73 19.42 1.48
CA ASP A 124 -0.43 18.76 1.43
C ASP A 124 -0.58 17.24 1.53
N LYS A 125 -1.47 16.76 2.41
CA LYS A 125 -1.81 15.34 2.51
C LYS A 125 -2.40 14.78 1.21
N ILE A 126 -3.32 15.52 0.58
CA ILE A 126 -3.90 15.14 -0.71
C ILE A 126 -2.79 15.03 -1.77
N ASN A 127 -1.90 16.00 -1.83
CA ASN A 127 -0.80 16.02 -2.80
C ASN A 127 0.16 14.84 -2.59
N GLU A 128 0.51 14.52 -1.35
CA GLU A 128 1.32 13.36 -1.01
C GLU A 128 0.68 12.05 -1.50
N LEU A 129 -0.64 11.89 -1.27
CA LEU A 129 -1.37 10.70 -1.70
C LEU A 129 -1.49 10.61 -3.22
N GLU A 130 -1.70 11.75 -3.91
CA GLU A 130 -1.75 11.79 -5.38
C GLU A 130 -0.40 11.38 -6.00
N GLU A 131 0.72 11.76 -5.37
CA GLU A 131 2.05 11.34 -5.80
C GLU A 131 2.23 9.81 -5.73
N LEU A 132 1.61 9.15 -4.75
CA LEU A 132 1.67 7.69 -4.64
C LEU A 132 0.94 6.96 -5.80
N LEU A 133 0.03 7.66 -6.49
CA LEU A 133 -0.72 7.10 -7.62
C LEU A 133 -0.01 7.25 -8.98
N LYS A 134 1.07 7.99 -9.02
CA LYS A 134 1.83 8.24 -10.27
C LYS A 134 2.79 7.12 -10.65
#